data_cfa8397c6b8e867379264c94fe70e1f0
#
_entry.id   cfa8397c6b8e867379264c94fe70e1f0
#
_cell.length_a   1.000
_cell.length_b   1.000
_cell.length_c   1.000
_cell.angle_alpha   90.00
_cell.angle_beta   90.00
_cell.angle_gamma   90.00
#
_symmetry.space_group_name_H-M   'P 1'
#
loop_
_entity.id
_entity.type
_entity.pdbx_description
1 polymer ?
#
loop_
_entity_poly.entity_id
_entity_poly.type
_entity_poly.pdbx_seq_one_letter_code
_entity_poly.pdbx_strand_id
1 'polypeptide(L)'
;MQLSTLDWSILIAFFVILLSIGFFASKKAGNSVNEFFLSGRNMPWWLLGISMVATTFSADTPNLVTDIVRTNGVSGNWVWWAFLLTGMLTVFVYAKLWRRSEVLTDLEFYELRYGGKGAAFLRGFRAIYLGVFFNIMIMASVCLAGIKIGSVMLGLTPTQTLLIASSVTVLYSSLGGLKGVILTDFFQFTLAMIATFWAAAVIVNLPEVGGLGELISHPEILPKLDLIPDISD
;
A
#
# COMPACT_ATOMS: atom_id res chain seq x y z
N MET A 1 -23.28 -6.45 -11.23
CA MET A 1 -23.78 -5.72 -10.04
C MET A 1 -24.07 -4.29 -10.48
N GLN A 2 -25.23 -3.73 -10.16
CA GLN A 2 -25.49 -2.32 -10.49
C GLN A 2 -25.27 -1.49 -9.20
N LEU A 3 -24.38 -0.52 -9.26
CA LEU A 3 -24.15 0.39 -8.16
C LEU A 3 -25.37 1.30 -7.97
N SER A 4 -25.74 1.51 -6.71
CA SER A 4 -26.79 2.43 -6.32
C SER A 4 -26.32 3.88 -6.46
N THR A 5 -27.25 4.82 -6.42
CA THR A 5 -26.91 6.26 -6.39
C THR A 5 -26.06 6.62 -5.17
N LEU A 6 -26.25 5.91 -4.05
CA LEU A 6 -25.43 6.09 -2.84
C LEU A 6 -23.97 5.67 -3.09
N ASP A 7 -23.75 4.53 -3.74
CA ASP A 7 -22.40 4.05 -4.06
C ASP A 7 -21.63 5.05 -4.94
N TRP A 8 -22.31 5.56 -5.98
CA TRP A 8 -21.74 6.60 -6.84
C TRP A 8 -21.41 7.87 -6.08
N SER A 9 -22.29 8.31 -5.17
CA SER A 9 -22.03 9.51 -4.36
C SER A 9 -20.82 9.33 -3.45
N ILE A 10 -20.64 8.16 -2.85
CA ILE A 10 -19.47 7.82 -2.01
C ILE A 10 -18.19 7.82 -2.86
N LEU A 11 -18.20 7.21 -4.05
CA LEU A 11 -17.05 7.20 -4.95
C LEU A 11 -16.65 8.62 -5.38
N ILE A 12 -17.61 9.44 -5.78
CA ILE A 12 -17.34 10.81 -6.18
C ILE A 12 -16.79 11.63 -5.00
N ALA A 13 -17.41 11.50 -3.81
CA ALA A 13 -16.95 12.17 -2.61
C ALA A 13 -15.51 11.78 -2.25
N PHE A 14 -15.17 10.50 -2.35
CA PHE A 14 -13.81 9.98 -2.14
C PHE A 14 -12.79 10.68 -3.06
N PHE A 15 -13.04 10.70 -4.36
CA PHE A 15 -12.13 11.35 -5.31
C PHE A 15 -12.03 12.87 -5.11
N VAL A 16 -13.14 13.53 -4.78
CA VAL A 16 -13.15 14.98 -4.46
C VAL A 16 -12.28 15.25 -3.22
N ILE A 17 -12.37 14.43 -2.19
CA ILE A 17 -11.53 14.55 -0.99
C ILE A 17 -10.05 14.38 -1.34
N LEU A 18 -9.68 13.35 -2.12
CA LEU A 18 -8.30 13.12 -2.52
C LEU A 18 -7.71 14.29 -3.31
N LEU A 19 -8.43 14.77 -4.30
CA LEU A 19 -8.00 15.92 -5.11
C LEU A 19 -7.89 17.19 -4.25
N SER A 20 -8.81 17.40 -3.31
CA SER A 20 -8.78 18.53 -2.38
C SER A 20 -7.53 18.47 -1.49
N ILE A 21 -7.20 17.32 -0.92
CA ILE A 21 -5.98 17.14 -0.12
C ILE A 21 -4.74 17.46 -0.98
N GLY A 22 -4.65 16.94 -2.20
CA GLY A 22 -3.57 17.22 -3.13
C GLY A 22 -3.44 18.73 -3.42
N PHE A 23 -4.54 19.38 -3.70
CA PHE A 23 -4.58 20.82 -3.97
C PHE A 23 -4.16 21.66 -2.76
N PHE A 24 -4.64 21.35 -1.56
CA PHE A 24 -4.22 22.08 -0.36
C PHE A 24 -2.75 21.84 -0.01
N ALA A 25 -2.25 20.64 -0.21
CA ALA A 25 -0.84 20.31 0.02
C ALA A 25 0.08 21.00 -1.00
N SER A 26 -0.37 21.26 -2.23
CA SER A 26 0.40 21.87 -3.31
C SER A 26 0.94 23.26 -2.97
N LYS A 27 0.20 24.02 -2.15
CA LYS A 27 0.60 25.36 -1.72
C LYS A 27 1.98 25.39 -1.03
N LYS A 28 2.36 24.30 -0.38
CA LYS A 28 3.65 24.17 0.30
C LYS A 28 4.67 23.37 -0.51
N ALA A 29 4.22 22.34 -1.21
CA ALA A 29 5.06 21.47 -2.02
C ALA A 29 5.82 22.20 -3.12
N GLY A 30 5.24 23.23 -3.73
CA GLY A 30 5.86 24.02 -4.80
C GLY A 30 7.02 24.94 -4.39
N ASN A 31 7.28 25.11 -3.08
CA ASN A 31 8.24 26.09 -2.60
C ASN A 31 9.72 25.64 -2.79
N SER A 32 10.01 24.37 -2.73
CA SER A 32 11.37 23.83 -2.94
C SER A 32 11.37 22.32 -3.19
N VAL A 33 12.48 21.81 -3.71
CA VAL A 33 12.73 20.36 -3.89
C VAL A 33 12.61 19.62 -2.55
N ASN A 34 13.13 20.18 -1.46
CA ASN A 34 13.02 19.62 -0.12
C ASN A 34 11.57 19.58 0.39
N GLU A 35 10.77 20.61 0.11
CA GLU A 35 9.35 20.58 0.46
C GLU A 35 8.59 19.55 -0.36
N PHE A 36 8.89 19.44 -1.66
CA PHE A 36 8.22 18.49 -2.54
C PHE A 36 8.52 17.03 -2.18
N PHE A 37 9.80 16.66 -2.04
CA PHE A 37 10.21 15.27 -1.84
C PHE A 37 10.34 14.85 -0.38
N LEU A 38 10.58 15.77 0.54
CA LEU A 38 10.82 15.47 1.97
C LEU A 38 9.81 16.15 2.91
N SER A 39 8.86 16.92 2.38
CA SER A 39 7.93 17.72 3.21
C SER A 39 8.63 18.55 4.29
N GLY A 40 9.80 19.14 3.94
CA GLY A 40 10.64 19.89 4.87
C GLY A 40 11.13 19.09 6.09
N ARG A 41 11.06 17.76 6.06
CA ARG A 41 11.40 16.82 7.17
C ARG A 41 10.64 17.09 8.48
N ASN A 42 9.45 17.71 8.41
CA ASN A 42 8.66 18.16 9.57
C ASN A 42 7.40 17.32 9.82
N MET A 43 7.27 16.17 9.15
CA MET A 43 6.11 15.29 9.34
C MET A 43 6.22 14.50 10.64
N PRO A 44 5.11 14.36 11.40
CA PRO A 44 5.10 13.58 12.63
C PRO A 44 5.35 12.09 12.35
N TRP A 45 6.08 11.42 13.22
CA TRP A 45 6.51 10.03 13.05
C TRP A 45 5.35 9.04 12.86
N TRP A 46 4.26 9.23 13.59
CA TRP A 46 3.09 8.35 13.51
C TRP A 46 2.39 8.44 12.14
N LEU A 47 2.34 9.63 11.56
CA LEU A 47 1.72 9.84 10.24
C LEU A 47 2.58 9.23 9.13
N LEU A 48 3.91 9.36 9.24
CA LEU A 48 4.85 8.67 8.35
C LEU A 48 4.75 7.15 8.47
N GLY A 49 4.60 6.64 9.70
CA GLY A 49 4.41 5.22 9.94
C GLY A 49 3.13 4.68 9.28
N ILE A 50 2.02 5.40 9.41
CA ILE A 50 0.76 5.03 8.76
C ILE A 50 0.91 5.06 7.22
N SER A 51 1.54 6.09 6.66
CA SER A 51 1.78 6.19 5.22
C SER A 51 2.66 5.03 4.70
N MET A 52 3.69 4.64 5.45
CA MET A 52 4.50 3.46 5.09
C MET A 52 3.68 2.17 5.03
N VAL A 53 2.80 1.95 6.01
CA VAL A 53 1.89 0.79 5.99
C VAL A 53 0.89 0.89 4.84
N ALA A 54 0.30 2.06 4.64
CA ALA A 54 -0.65 2.32 3.57
C ALA A 54 -0.06 2.05 2.18
N THR A 55 1.20 2.43 1.96
CA THR A 55 1.91 2.20 0.69
C THR A 55 2.08 0.72 0.35
N THR A 56 2.17 -0.14 1.36
CA THR A 56 2.27 -1.60 1.18
C THR A 56 0.90 -2.30 1.14
N PHE A 57 -0.17 -1.61 1.52
CA PHE A 57 -1.53 -2.12 1.51
C PHE A 57 -2.24 -1.66 0.22
N SER A 58 -2.25 -2.52 -0.77
CA SER A 58 -2.81 -2.25 -2.10
C SER A 58 -4.01 -3.14 -2.42
N ALA A 59 -4.65 -2.93 -3.56
CA ALA A 59 -5.86 -3.63 -3.97
C ALA A 59 -5.70 -5.16 -4.11
N ASP A 60 -4.48 -5.63 -4.37
CA ASP A 60 -4.13 -7.05 -4.44
C ASP A 60 -4.01 -7.71 -3.06
N THR A 61 -3.67 -6.95 -2.01
CA THR A 61 -3.44 -7.49 -0.66
C THR A 61 -4.63 -8.30 -0.11
N PRO A 62 -5.87 -7.80 -0.09
CA PRO A 62 -7.01 -8.59 0.38
C PRO A 62 -7.22 -9.87 -0.43
N ASN A 63 -7.09 -9.80 -1.76
CA ASN A 63 -7.24 -10.96 -2.64
C ASN A 63 -6.18 -12.02 -2.37
N LEU A 64 -4.92 -11.61 -2.27
CA LEU A 64 -3.79 -12.50 -2.07
C LEU A 64 -3.80 -13.14 -0.68
N VAL A 65 -4.05 -12.36 0.37
CA VAL A 65 -4.13 -12.90 1.74
C VAL A 65 -5.31 -13.86 1.88
N THR A 66 -6.47 -13.54 1.30
CA THR A 66 -7.63 -14.43 1.31
C THR A 66 -7.33 -15.73 0.59
N ASP A 67 -6.66 -15.69 -0.56
CA ASP A 67 -6.30 -16.90 -1.30
C ASP A 67 -5.28 -17.76 -0.54
N ILE A 68 -4.28 -17.16 0.06
CA ILE A 68 -3.29 -17.84 0.91
C ILE A 68 -3.99 -18.55 2.09
N VAL A 69 -4.84 -17.84 2.81
CA VAL A 69 -5.54 -18.43 3.97
C VAL A 69 -6.50 -19.54 3.52
N ARG A 70 -7.18 -19.36 2.41
CA ARG A 70 -8.09 -20.37 1.86
C ARG A 70 -7.36 -21.65 1.46
N THR A 71 -6.19 -21.54 0.85
CA THR A 71 -5.41 -22.70 0.35
C THR A 71 -4.50 -23.31 1.41
N ASN A 72 -3.71 -22.48 2.08
CA ASN A 72 -2.63 -22.90 2.96
C ASN A 72 -2.90 -22.65 4.46
N GLY A 73 -4.09 -22.15 4.81
CA GLY A 73 -4.39 -21.76 6.17
C GLY A 73 -3.71 -20.47 6.61
N VAL A 74 -3.90 -20.12 7.90
CA VAL A 74 -3.31 -18.90 8.50
C VAL A 74 -1.78 -18.95 8.49
N SER A 75 -1.20 -20.13 8.70
CA SER A 75 0.24 -20.36 8.65
C SER A 75 0.88 -19.98 7.31
N GLY A 76 0.14 -20.08 6.20
CA GLY A 76 0.63 -19.63 4.89
C GLY A 76 1.06 -18.15 4.84
N ASN A 77 0.61 -17.33 5.79
CA ASN A 77 1.00 -15.93 5.88
C ASN A 77 2.46 -15.71 6.35
N TRP A 78 3.19 -16.76 6.74
CA TRP A 78 4.62 -16.63 7.02
C TRP A 78 5.42 -16.07 5.84
N VAL A 79 4.94 -16.20 4.62
CA VAL A 79 5.49 -15.50 3.44
C VAL A 79 5.61 -13.99 3.68
N TRP A 80 4.62 -13.39 4.38
CA TRP A 80 4.60 -11.97 4.71
C TRP A 80 5.28 -11.67 6.05
N TRP A 81 5.06 -12.52 7.04
CA TRP A 81 5.60 -12.32 8.38
C TRP A 81 7.12 -12.48 8.44
N ALA A 82 7.74 -13.14 7.46
CA ALA A 82 9.18 -13.17 7.30
C ALA A 82 9.81 -11.76 7.21
N PHE A 83 9.07 -10.78 6.70
CA PHE A 83 9.52 -9.39 6.63
C PHE A 83 9.44 -8.62 7.95
N LEU A 84 8.87 -9.21 9.01
CA LEU A 84 8.76 -8.55 10.31
C LEU A 84 10.13 -8.18 10.88
N LEU A 85 11.12 -9.06 10.78
CA LEU A 85 12.49 -8.79 11.26
C LEU A 85 13.15 -7.63 10.53
N THR A 86 13.03 -7.58 9.20
CA THR A 86 13.53 -6.45 8.39
C THR A 86 12.81 -5.15 8.71
N GLY A 87 11.50 -5.20 8.92
CA GLY A 87 10.71 -4.07 9.38
C GLY A 87 11.17 -3.54 10.74
N MET A 88 11.35 -4.41 11.71
CA MET A 88 11.85 -4.07 13.04
C MET A 88 13.25 -3.46 13.00
N LEU A 89 14.18 -4.05 12.24
CA LEU A 89 15.52 -3.47 12.02
C LEU A 89 15.44 -2.09 11.38
N THR A 90 14.54 -1.89 10.42
CA THR A 90 14.34 -0.59 9.77
C THR A 90 13.88 0.46 10.78
N VAL A 91 12.88 0.15 11.59
CA VAL A 91 12.32 1.10 12.55
C VAL A 91 13.32 1.45 13.67
N PHE A 92 13.93 0.45 14.30
CA PHE A 92 14.75 0.67 15.50
C PHE A 92 16.20 1.05 15.21
N VAL A 93 16.75 0.61 14.08
CA VAL A 93 18.17 0.81 13.75
C VAL A 93 18.33 1.74 12.56
N TYR A 94 17.81 1.34 11.39
CA TYR A 94 18.11 2.03 10.13
C TYR A 94 17.45 3.39 9.99
N ALA A 95 16.24 3.60 10.49
CA ALA A 95 15.55 4.89 10.38
C ALA A 95 16.37 6.05 10.96
N LYS A 96 17.01 5.85 12.10
CA LYS A 96 17.93 6.84 12.70
C LYS A 96 19.15 7.11 11.83
N LEU A 97 19.74 6.07 11.23
CA LEU A 97 20.94 6.17 10.41
C LEU A 97 20.62 6.90 9.10
N TRP A 98 19.51 6.55 8.45
CA TRP A 98 19.02 7.25 7.26
C TRP A 98 18.73 8.73 7.54
N ARG A 99 18.11 9.04 8.67
CA ARG A 99 17.88 10.44 9.05
C ARG A 99 19.18 11.22 9.20
N ARG A 100 20.22 10.61 9.77
CA ARG A 100 21.54 11.23 9.99
C ARG A 100 22.37 11.36 8.72
N SER A 101 22.14 10.52 7.71
CA SER A 101 22.88 10.61 6.45
C SER A 101 22.51 11.83 5.61
N GLU A 102 21.36 12.44 5.88
CA GLU A 102 20.84 13.63 5.21
C GLU A 102 20.64 13.49 3.69
N VAL A 103 20.85 12.32 3.11
CA VAL A 103 20.64 12.05 1.69
C VAL A 103 19.16 12.22 1.31
N LEU A 104 18.91 12.61 0.07
CA LEU A 104 17.57 12.74 -0.49
C LEU A 104 17.00 11.37 -0.87
N THR A 105 17.84 10.50 -1.42
CA THR A 105 17.48 9.16 -1.88
C THR A 105 18.48 8.12 -1.37
N ASP A 106 18.06 6.85 -1.28
CA ASP A 106 18.94 5.73 -0.95
C ASP A 106 20.07 5.55 -1.98
N LEU A 107 19.85 5.99 -3.20
CA LEU A 107 20.85 5.91 -4.28
C LEU A 107 22.03 6.87 -4.06
N GLU A 108 21.80 8.05 -3.48
CA GLU A 108 22.88 8.99 -3.12
C GLU A 108 23.80 8.42 -2.05
N PHE A 109 23.27 7.57 -1.17
CA PHE A 109 24.06 6.92 -0.13
C PHE A 109 25.23 6.11 -0.69
N TYR A 110 25.06 5.49 -1.87
CA TYR A 110 26.15 4.71 -2.49
C TYR A 110 27.32 5.59 -2.91
N GLU A 111 27.06 6.80 -3.45
CA GLU A 111 28.13 7.74 -3.78
C GLU A 111 28.77 8.33 -2.54
N LEU A 112 27.99 8.61 -1.51
CA LEU A 112 28.50 9.10 -0.23
C LEU A 112 29.43 8.07 0.44
N ARG A 113 29.05 6.76 0.35
CA ARG A 113 29.76 5.69 1.06
C ARG A 113 30.97 5.14 0.34
N TYR A 114 30.88 5.00 -0.98
CA TYR A 114 31.89 4.26 -1.75
C TYR A 114 32.77 5.14 -2.65
N GLY A 115 32.27 6.24 -3.17
CA GLY A 115 33.01 7.12 -4.08
C GLY A 115 33.45 6.50 -5.41
N GLY A 116 33.92 7.35 -6.34
CA GLY A 116 34.50 6.92 -7.60
C GLY A 116 33.54 6.36 -8.65
N LYS A 117 34.09 5.88 -9.76
CA LYS A 117 33.31 5.40 -10.93
C LYS A 117 32.46 4.16 -10.59
N GLY A 118 32.92 3.30 -9.68
CA GLY A 118 32.16 2.12 -9.23
C GLY A 118 30.89 2.49 -8.48
N ALA A 119 30.93 3.51 -7.64
CA ALA A 119 29.76 4.01 -6.92
C ALA A 119 28.73 4.65 -7.88
N ALA A 120 29.19 5.43 -8.86
CA ALA A 120 28.32 6.01 -9.87
C ALA A 120 27.65 4.92 -10.74
N PHE A 121 28.39 3.87 -11.12
CA PHE A 121 27.82 2.72 -11.83
C PHE A 121 26.76 2.01 -10.96
N LEU A 122 27.06 1.72 -9.70
CA LEU A 122 26.13 1.08 -8.77
C LEU A 122 24.84 1.91 -8.57
N ARG A 123 24.98 3.22 -8.44
CA ARG A 123 23.85 4.15 -8.38
C ARG A 123 22.97 4.06 -9.61
N GLY A 124 23.58 4.15 -10.81
CA GLY A 124 22.86 4.06 -12.07
C GLY A 124 22.19 2.70 -12.28
N PHE A 125 22.91 1.61 -12.00
CA PHE A 125 22.36 0.26 -12.08
C PHE A 125 21.14 0.07 -11.15
N ARG A 126 21.26 0.45 -9.88
CA ARG A 126 20.15 0.34 -8.93
C ARG A 126 18.97 1.25 -9.29
N ALA A 127 19.22 2.43 -9.84
CA ALA A 127 18.16 3.31 -10.32
C ALA A 127 17.31 2.63 -11.40
N ILE A 128 17.95 1.96 -12.36
CA ILE A 128 17.25 1.22 -13.42
C ILE A 128 16.61 -0.05 -12.83
N TYR A 129 17.38 -0.83 -12.07
CA TYR A 129 16.92 -2.13 -11.57
C TYR A 129 15.73 -2.00 -10.59
N LEU A 130 15.82 -1.12 -9.59
CA LEU A 130 14.73 -0.90 -8.62
C LEU A 130 13.71 0.11 -9.13
N GLY A 131 14.15 1.24 -9.68
CA GLY A 131 13.25 2.33 -10.06
C GLY A 131 12.45 2.04 -11.34
N VAL A 132 12.98 1.25 -12.27
CA VAL A 132 12.28 0.91 -13.51
C VAL A 132 11.77 -0.53 -13.45
N PHE A 133 12.65 -1.52 -13.41
CA PHE A 133 12.26 -2.92 -13.57
C PHE A 133 11.31 -3.40 -12.44
N PHE A 134 11.75 -3.34 -11.19
CA PHE A 134 10.92 -3.78 -10.06
C PHE A 134 9.67 -2.95 -9.88
N ASN A 135 9.78 -1.63 -10.04
CA ASN A 135 8.63 -0.74 -9.88
C ASN A 135 7.55 -0.99 -10.93
N ILE A 136 7.94 -1.23 -12.19
CA ILE A 136 6.98 -1.59 -13.25
C ILE A 136 6.31 -2.94 -12.94
N MET A 137 7.06 -3.94 -12.45
CA MET A 137 6.50 -5.25 -12.10
C MET A 137 5.46 -5.14 -10.98
N ILE A 138 5.77 -4.39 -9.92
CA ILE A 138 4.84 -4.16 -8.81
C ILE A 138 3.62 -3.38 -9.29
N MET A 139 3.81 -2.30 -10.05
CA MET A 139 2.70 -1.52 -10.61
C MET A 139 1.81 -2.37 -11.51
N ALA A 140 2.37 -3.27 -12.30
CA ALA A 140 1.60 -4.15 -13.17
C ALA A 140 0.69 -5.09 -12.37
N SER A 141 1.18 -5.69 -11.27
CA SER A 141 0.35 -6.57 -10.41
C SER A 141 -0.77 -5.81 -9.73
N VAL A 142 -0.49 -4.62 -9.18
CA VAL A 142 -1.52 -3.76 -8.55
C VAL A 142 -2.54 -3.28 -9.58
N CYS A 143 -2.12 -2.90 -10.78
CA CYS A 143 -3.01 -2.52 -11.88
C CYS A 143 -3.91 -3.69 -12.31
N LEU A 144 -3.40 -4.91 -12.36
CA LEU A 144 -4.20 -6.11 -12.66
C LEU A 144 -5.32 -6.32 -11.64
N ALA A 145 -5.01 -6.18 -10.35
CA ALA A 145 -6.01 -6.25 -9.29
C ALA A 145 -7.06 -5.13 -9.43
N GLY A 146 -6.61 -3.91 -9.70
CA GLY A 146 -7.50 -2.78 -9.95
C GLY A 146 -8.42 -2.98 -11.15
N ILE A 147 -7.89 -3.52 -12.25
CA ILE A 147 -8.69 -3.88 -13.45
C ILE A 147 -9.77 -4.91 -13.11
N LYS A 148 -9.41 -5.96 -12.36
CA LYS A 148 -10.37 -6.99 -11.93
C LYS A 148 -11.50 -6.39 -11.10
N ILE A 149 -11.18 -5.55 -10.13
CA ILE A 149 -12.17 -4.86 -9.29
C ILE A 149 -13.03 -3.93 -10.15
N GLY A 150 -12.42 -3.10 -10.99
CA GLY A 150 -13.12 -2.18 -11.88
C GLY A 150 -14.07 -2.88 -12.86
N SER A 151 -13.66 -4.04 -13.39
CA SER A 151 -14.48 -4.86 -14.27
C SER A 151 -15.69 -5.46 -13.53
N VAL A 152 -15.46 -6.06 -12.34
CA VAL A 152 -16.53 -6.74 -11.58
C VAL A 152 -17.51 -5.76 -10.95
N MET A 153 -16.99 -4.67 -10.38
CA MET A 153 -17.81 -3.72 -9.62
C MET A 153 -18.44 -2.64 -10.49
N LEU A 154 -17.70 -2.12 -11.48
CA LEU A 154 -18.08 -0.96 -12.27
C LEU A 154 -18.39 -1.29 -13.73
N GLY A 155 -18.12 -2.54 -14.18
CA GLY A 155 -18.27 -2.93 -15.59
C GLY A 155 -17.31 -2.22 -16.53
N LEU A 156 -16.21 -1.66 -16.03
CA LEU A 156 -15.23 -0.93 -16.83
C LEU A 156 -14.34 -1.87 -17.64
N THR A 157 -13.92 -1.41 -18.81
CA THR A 157 -12.86 -2.07 -19.56
C THR A 157 -11.50 -1.88 -18.88
N PRO A 158 -10.50 -2.76 -19.11
CA PRO A 158 -9.16 -2.61 -18.58
C PRO A 158 -8.55 -1.23 -18.85
N THR A 159 -8.67 -0.74 -20.06
CA THR A 159 -8.16 0.58 -20.47
C THR A 159 -8.84 1.72 -19.72
N GLN A 160 -10.16 1.68 -19.58
CA GLN A 160 -10.90 2.70 -18.84
C GLN A 160 -10.49 2.73 -17.36
N THR A 161 -10.38 1.56 -16.73
CA THR A 161 -9.95 1.47 -15.32
C THR A 161 -8.56 2.08 -15.14
N LEU A 162 -7.60 1.71 -15.99
CA LEU A 162 -6.23 2.24 -15.92
C LEU A 162 -6.19 3.74 -16.16
N LEU A 163 -6.87 4.25 -17.19
CA LEU A 163 -6.87 5.68 -17.49
C LEU A 163 -7.46 6.51 -16.35
N ILE A 164 -8.60 6.09 -15.81
CA ILE A 164 -9.26 6.80 -14.70
C ILE A 164 -8.37 6.78 -13.45
N ALA A 165 -7.97 5.58 -13.00
CA ALA A 165 -7.18 5.44 -11.77
C ALA A 165 -5.82 6.15 -11.87
N SER A 166 -5.10 5.95 -12.98
CA SER A 166 -3.79 6.58 -13.18
C SER A 166 -3.88 8.10 -13.29
N SER A 167 -4.87 8.63 -14.02
CA SER A 167 -5.03 10.08 -14.17
C SER A 167 -5.29 10.75 -12.81
N VAL A 168 -6.18 10.21 -12.00
CA VAL A 168 -6.45 10.76 -10.67
C VAL A 168 -5.23 10.67 -9.77
N THR A 169 -4.53 9.52 -9.77
CA THR A 169 -3.33 9.31 -8.96
C THR A 169 -2.23 10.29 -9.33
N VAL A 170 -1.94 10.44 -10.64
CA VAL A 170 -0.93 11.39 -11.12
C VAL A 170 -1.29 12.82 -10.75
N LEU A 171 -2.55 13.20 -10.89
CA LEU A 171 -2.98 14.57 -10.56
C LEU A 171 -2.75 14.90 -9.09
N TYR A 172 -3.27 14.11 -8.14
CA TYR A 172 -3.13 14.49 -6.73
C TYR A 172 -1.69 14.33 -6.21
N SER A 173 -0.95 13.33 -6.68
CA SER A 173 0.43 13.10 -6.24
C SER A 173 1.39 14.15 -6.79
N SER A 174 1.26 14.54 -8.06
CA SER A 174 2.08 15.57 -8.68
C SER A 174 1.84 16.95 -8.08
N LEU A 175 0.60 17.26 -7.69
CA LEU A 175 0.27 18.51 -7.05
C LEU A 175 0.73 18.56 -5.59
N GLY A 176 0.46 17.51 -4.82
CA GLY A 176 0.64 17.51 -3.37
C GLY A 176 2.05 17.23 -2.87
N GLY A 177 2.93 16.68 -3.72
CA GLY A 177 4.24 16.18 -3.30
C GLY A 177 4.13 15.16 -2.16
N LEU A 178 5.22 14.92 -1.42
CA LEU A 178 5.24 13.95 -0.33
C LEU A 178 4.18 14.24 0.75
N LYS A 179 3.95 15.51 1.09
CA LYS A 179 2.93 15.88 2.08
C LYS A 179 1.53 15.49 1.64
N GLY A 180 1.20 15.73 0.37
CA GLY A 180 -0.08 15.34 -0.21
C GLY A 180 -0.27 13.83 -0.16
N VAL A 181 0.74 13.08 -0.58
CA VAL A 181 0.72 11.61 -0.56
C VAL A 181 0.50 11.08 0.87
N ILE A 182 1.27 11.54 1.86
CA ILE A 182 1.13 11.10 3.26
C ILE A 182 -0.28 11.36 3.81
N LEU A 183 -0.87 12.50 3.50
CA LEU A 183 -2.23 12.84 3.97
C LEU A 183 -3.30 12.00 3.24
N THR A 184 -3.14 11.76 1.94
CA THR A 184 -4.05 10.86 1.21
C THR A 184 -3.93 9.43 1.67
N ASP A 185 -2.72 8.95 1.95
CA ASP A 185 -2.46 7.62 2.49
C ASP A 185 -3.16 7.43 3.84
N PHE A 186 -3.05 8.41 4.74
CA PHE A 186 -3.73 8.37 6.02
C PHE A 186 -5.25 8.25 5.86
N PHE A 187 -5.84 9.04 4.98
CA PHE A 187 -7.27 9.00 4.69
C PHE A 187 -7.69 7.66 4.09
N GLN A 188 -6.98 7.21 3.04
CA GLN A 188 -7.26 5.97 2.33
C GLN A 188 -7.11 4.75 3.24
N PHE A 189 -6.03 4.69 4.01
CA PHE A 189 -5.78 3.59 4.94
C PHE A 189 -6.83 3.51 6.04
N THR A 190 -7.20 4.65 6.63
CA THR A 190 -8.26 4.69 7.65
C THR A 190 -9.57 4.18 7.09
N LEU A 191 -9.96 4.63 5.91
CA LEU A 191 -11.17 4.17 5.24
C LEU A 191 -11.13 2.67 4.91
N ALA A 192 -9.98 2.20 4.37
CA ALA A 192 -9.78 0.79 4.04
C ALA A 192 -9.87 -0.12 5.29
N MET A 193 -9.28 0.31 6.42
CA MET A 193 -9.37 -0.44 7.68
C MET A 193 -10.80 -0.51 8.18
N ILE A 194 -11.52 0.61 8.23
CA ILE A 194 -12.92 0.64 8.63
C ILE A 194 -13.76 -0.31 7.75
N ALA A 195 -13.59 -0.22 6.42
CA ALA A 195 -14.31 -1.05 5.47
C ALA A 195 -13.98 -2.55 5.63
N THR A 196 -12.71 -2.88 5.87
CA THR A 196 -12.26 -4.27 6.04
C THR A 196 -12.85 -4.89 7.33
N PHE A 197 -12.79 -4.17 8.46
CA PHE A 197 -13.40 -4.63 9.71
C PHE A 197 -14.92 -4.76 9.60
N TRP A 198 -15.56 -3.82 8.92
CA TRP A 198 -17.01 -3.88 8.68
C TRP A 198 -17.37 -5.10 7.82
N ALA A 199 -16.66 -5.30 6.70
CA ALA A 199 -16.86 -6.44 5.82
C ALA A 199 -16.68 -7.77 6.58
N ALA A 200 -15.61 -7.88 7.38
CA ALA A 200 -15.39 -9.07 8.21
C ALA A 200 -16.55 -9.31 9.20
N ALA A 201 -17.02 -8.26 9.87
CA ALA A 201 -18.16 -8.37 10.78
C ALA A 201 -19.43 -8.82 10.06
N VAL A 202 -19.71 -8.26 8.87
CA VAL A 202 -20.89 -8.67 8.06
C VAL A 202 -20.77 -10.11 7.63
N ILE A 203 -19.61 -10.52 7.07
CA ILE A 203 -19.40 -11.89 6.55
C ILE A 203 -19.54 -12.92 7.67
N VAL A 204 -18.92 -12.69 8.82
CA VAL A 204 -18.99 -13.63 9.96
C VAL A 204 -20.41 -13.81 10.50
N ASN A 205 -21.23 -12.76 10.41
CA ASN A 205 -22.63 -12.83 10.88
C ASN A 205 -23.64 -13.24 9.77
N LEU A 206 -23.20 -13.66 8.60
CA LEU A 206 -24.08 -14.25 7.61
C LEU A 206 -24.72 -15.55 8.15
N PRO A 207 -25.99 -15.84 7.81
CA PRO A 207 -26.65 -17.07 8.25
C PRO A 207 -25.90 -18.34 7.86
N GLU A 208 -25.23 -18.32 6.72
CA GLU A 208 -24.43 -19.44 6.21
C GLU A 208 -23.15 -19.69 7.01
N VAL A 209 -22.65 -18.68 7.73
CA VAL A 209 -21.43 -18.76 8.55
C VAL A 209 -21.77 -19.06 9.99
N GLY A 210 -22.92 -18.58 10.48
CA GLY A 210 -23.41 -18.86 11.83
C GLY A 210 -22.66 -18.15 12.98
N GLY A 211 -21.80 -17.18 12.67
CA GLY A 211 -21.00 -16.45 13.64
C GLY A 211 -19.57 -16.97 13.81
N LEU A 212 -18.77 -16.23 14.55
CA LEU A 212 -17.34 -16.55 14.76
C LEU A 212 -17.17 -17.92 15.45
N GLY A 213 -18.04 -18.26 16.40
CA GLY A 213 -17.95 -19.53 17.13
C GLY A 213 -18.13 -20.75 16.23
N GLU A 214 -19.11 -20.73 15.33
CA GLU A 214 -19.32 -21.82 14.37
C GLU A 214 -18.20 -21.86 13.32
N LEU A 215 -17.76 -20.69 12.85
CA LEU A 215 -16.66 -20.59 11.90
C LEU A 215 -15.38 -21.27 12.41
N ILE A 216 -14.92 -20.94 13.61
CA ILE A 216 -13.67 -21.49 14.17
C ILE A 216 -13.77 -22.95 14.62
N SER A 217 -14.98 -23.47 14.84
CA SER A 217 -15.23 -24.87 15.19
C SER A 217 -15.54 -25.76 13.99
N HIS A 218 -15.69 -25.17 12.79
CA HIS A 218 -16.02 -25.92 11.59
C HIS A 218 -14.87 -26.90 11.22
N PRO A 219 -15.18 -28.20 10.95
CA PRO A 219 -14.14 -29.22 10.71
C PRO A 219 -13.14 -28.90 9.58
N GLU A 220 -13.57 -28.17 8.56
CA GLU A 220 -12.70 -27.77 7.42
C GLU A 220 -11.87 -26.52 7.73
N ILE A 221 -12.29 -25.72 8.70
CA ILE A 221 -11.62 -24.47 9.08
C ILE A 221 -10.60 -24.70 10.20
N LEU A 222 -10.96 -25.55 11.17
CA LEU A 222 -10.13 -25.80 12.35
C LEU A 222 -8.65 -26.11 12.01
N PRO A 223 -8.32 -27.02 11.06
CA PRO A 223 -6.93 -27.32 10.71
C PRO A 223 -6.23 -26.14 9.99
N LYS A 224 -6.96 -25.16 9.52
CA LYS A 224 -6.42 -23.96 8.85
C LYS A 224 -6.13 -22.80 9.79
N LEU A 225 -6.44 -22.93 11.08
CA LEU A 225 -6.25 -21.86 12.08
C LEU A 225 -4.85 -21.87 12.70
N ASP A 226 -4.05 -22.89 12.43
CA ASP A 226 -2.70 -22.98 12.96
C ASP A 226 -1.83 -21.81 12.49
N LEU A 227 -1.17 -21.17 13.47
CA LEU A 227 -0.29 -20.02 13.21
C LEU A 227 1.10 -20.43 12.72
N ILE A 228 1.53 -21.64 13.03
CA ILE A 228 2.85 -22.16 12.70
C ILE A 228 2.68 -23.27 11.65
N PRO A 229 3.42 -23.21 10.53
CA PRO A 229 3.42 -24.30 9.56
C PRO A 229 3.86 -25.61 10.21
N ASP A 230 3.29 -26.73 9.77
CA ASP A 230 3.77 -28.03 10.20
C ASP A 230 5.21 -28.24 9.67
N ILE A 231 6.09 -28.75 10.54
CA ILE A 231 7.51 -28.95 10.21
C ILE A 231 7.69 -30.11 9.19
N SER A 232 6.62 -30.87 8.96
CA SER A 232 6.60 -32.00 8.02
C SER A 232 6.23 -31.60 6.58
N ASP A 233 5.80 -30.39 6.33
CA ASP A 233 5.51 -29.81 5.01
C ASP A 233 6.73 -28.97 4.51
#